data_c8b21fd7867bb144f928c3f227b0ac78
#
_entry.id   c8b21fd7867bb144f928c3f227b0ac78
#
_cell.length_a   1.000
_cell.length_b   1.000
_cell.length_c   1.000
_cell.angle_alpha   90.00
_cell.angle_beta   90.00
_cell.angle_gamma   90.00
#
_symmetry.space_group_name_H-M   'P 1'
#
loop_
_entity.id
_entity.type
_entity.pdbx_description
1 polymer ?
#
loop_
_entity_poly.entity_id
_entity_poly.type
_entity_poly.pdbx_seq_one_letter_code
_entity_poly.pdbx_strand_id
1 'polypeptide(L)'
;MQREFSAGGVLVRAIRGRPHVAAIRPQGRNRVWALPKGRIDAGESAAETAVREVREETGVEGRLVEKLGDVRYVYTATWEGAKGERIFKVVSFFLLRAGRGRIGEIDESMRIEVAEARWLPLEEAPRLLTYGGEREMAAKARARLAL
;
A
#
# COMPACT_ATOMS: atom_id res chain seq x y z
N MET A 1 3.23 15.32 20.37
CA MET A 1 3.32 14.11 19.53
C MET A 1 3.44 14.53 18.07
N GLN A 2 4.42 13.98 17.40
CA GLN A 2 4.64 14.24 15.99
C GLN A 2 3.64 13.48 15.14
N ARG A 3 3.28 14.06 13.98
CA ARG A 3 2.32 13.43 13.05
C ARG A 3 2.99 13.13 11.72
N GLU A 4 2.66 11.98 11.16
CA GLU A 4 3.08 11.57 9.82
C GLU A 4 1.86 11.23 8.98
N PHE A 5 1.88 11.64 7.71
CA PHE A 5 0.81 11.33 6.77
C PHE A 5 1.36 10.56 5.58
N SER A 6 0.73 9.44 5.30
CA SER A 6 1.08 8.58 4.18
C SER A 6 -0.18 8.24 3.39
N ALA A 7 0.02 7.73 2.20
CA ALA A 7 -1.08 7.22 1.38
C ALA A 7 -0.63 5.98 0.65
N GLY A 8 -1.56 5.13 0.35
CA GLY A 8 -1.29 3.89 -0.37
C GLY A 8 -2.52 3.40 -1.11
N GLY A 9 -2.39 2.25 -1.73
CA GLY A 9 -3.45 1.76 -2.60
C GLY A 9 -3.70 0.28 -2.50
N VAL A 10 -4.98 -0.05 -2.68
CA VAL A 10 -5.43 -1.39 -3.01
C VAL A 10 -5.55 -1.39 -4.53
N LEU A 11 -4.52 -1.86 -5.20
CA LEU A 11 -4.44 -1.92 -6.65
C LEU A 11 -5.00 -3.25 -7.12
N VAL A 12 -6.08 -3.22 -7.92
CA VAL A 12 -6.78 -4.43 -8.32
C VAL A 12 -6.69 -4.67 -9.82
N ARG A 13 -6.62 -5.94 -10.19
CA ARG A 13 -6.62 -6.43 -11.58
C ARG A 13 -7.36 -7.76 -11.62
N ALA A 14 -8.17 -7.95 -12.65
CA ALA A 14 -8.76 -9.26 -12.91
C ALA A 14 -7.72 -10.14 -13.62
N ILE A 15 -7.44 -11.30 -13.06
CA ILE A 15 -6.56 -12.30 -13.66
C ILE A 15 -7.39 -13.58 -13.76
N ARG A 16 -7.60 -14.05 -14.99
CA ARG A 16 -8.46 -15.20 -15.27
C ARG A 16 -9.85 -15.04 -14.65
N GLY A 17 -10.40 -13.82 -14.76
CA GLY A 17 -11.73 -13.51 -14.26
C GLY A 17 -11.86 -13.29 -12.76
N ARG A 18 -10.77 -13.37 -12.01
CA ARG A 18 -10.79 -13.22 -10.55
C ARG A 18 -10.02 -11.96 -10.14
N PRO A 19 -10.54 -11.16 -9.20
CA PRO A 19 -9.83 -9.98 -8.74
C PRO A 19 -8.60 -10.35 -7.92
N HIS A 20 -7.51 -9.66 -8.20
CA HIS A 20 -6.24 -9.77 -7.48
C HIS A 20 -5.82 -8.41 -6.99
N VAL A 21 -5.06 -8.37 -5.92
CA VAL A 21 -4.52 -7.15 -5.34
C VAL A 21 -3.00 -7.22 -5.32
N ALA A 22 -2.35 -6.09 -5.61
CA ALA A 22 -0.91 -6.02 -5.55
C ALA A 22 -0.45 -5.86 -4.10
N ALA A 23 0.43 -6.74 -3.66
CA ALA A 23 1.05 -6.68 -2.35
C ALA A 23 2.56 -6.67 -2.49
N ILE A 24 3.23 -6.09 -1.52
CA ILE A 24 4.69 -6.03 -1.50
C ILE A 24 5.24 -6.74 -0.27
N ARG A 25 6.47 -7.21 -0.41
CA ARG A 25 7.24 -7.72 0.71
C ARG A 25 8.39 -6.75 0.94
N PRO A 26 8.42 -6.06 2.09
CA PRO A 26 9.52 -5.14 2.39
C PRO A 26 10.84 -5.86 2.54
N GLN A 27 11.94 -5.18 2.21
CA GLN A 27 13.27 -5.71 2.42
C GLN A 27 13.52 -6.02 3.90
N GLY A 28 14.10 -7.17 4.17
CA GLY A 28 14.43 -7.59 5.53
C GLY A 28 13.25 -8.17 6.32
N ARG A 29 12.06 -8.23 5.72
CA ARG A 29 10.85 -8.74 6.39
C ARG A 29 10.22 -9.85 5.55
N ASN A 30 10.85 -11.00 5.53
CA ASN A 30 10.48 -12.09 4.63
C ASN A 30 9.07 -12.65 4.80
N ARG A 31 8.44 -12.42 5.96
CA ARG A 31 7.11 -12.94 6.25
C ARG A 31 6.01 -11.90 6.15
N VAL A 32 6.36 -10.67 5.80
CA VAL A 32 5.38 -9.58 5.72
C VAL A 32 4.86 -9.45 4.31
N TRP A 33 3.55 -9.39 4.16
CA TRP A 33 2.88 -8.89 2.98
C TRP A 33 2.15 -7.62 3.35
N ALA A 34 2.38 -6.57 2.60
CA ALA A 34 1.83 -5.26 2.88
C ALA A 34 1.28 -4.62 1.61
N LEU A 35 0.37 -3.68 1.78
CA LEU A 35 -0.09 -2.86 0.67
C LEU A 35 0.97 -1.79 0.36
N PRO A 36 1.15 -1.43 -0.92
CA PRO A 36 2.08 -0.35 -1.28
C PRO A 36 1.61 0.98 -0.70
N LYS A 37 2.53 1.72 -0.10
CA LYS A 37 2.25 3.02 0.53
C LYS A 37 3.55 3.77 0.78
N GLY A 38 3.43 5.06 0.97
CA GLY A 38 4.55 5.90 1.35
C GLY A 38 4.11 7.28 1.80
N ARG A 39 5.07 8.07 2.21
CA ARG A 39 4.80 9.40 2.77
C ARG A 39 4.31 10.36 1.70
N ILE A 40 3.40 11.23 2.09
CA ILE A 40 2.88 12.28 1.23
C ILE A 40 3.96 13.35 1.09
N ASP A 41 4.41 13.59 -0.14
CA ASP A 41 5.40 14.62 -0.42
C ASP A 41 4.76 16.01 -0.40
N ALA A 42 5.59 17.02 -0.15
CA ALA A 42 5.12 18.40 -0.19
C ALA A 42 4.47 18.69 -1.55
N GLY A 43 3.28 19.27 -1.51
CA GLY A 43 2.53 19.62 -2.72
C GLY A 43 1.70 18.50 -3.32
N GLU A 44 1.81 17.28 -2.80
CA GLU A 44 0.96 16.17 -3.25
C GLU A 44 -0.31 16.07 -2.43
N SER A 45 -1.40 15.66 -3.09
CA SER A 45 -2.58 15.18 -2.36
C SER A 45 -2.35 13.73 -1.93
N ALA A 46 -3.16 13.23 -1.00
CA ALA A 46 -3.11 11.83 -0.60
C ALA A 46 -3.37 10.90 -1.81
N ALA A 47 -4.32 11.27 -2.67
CA ALA A 47 -4.63 10.49 -3.86
C ALA A 47 -3.45 10.41 -4.83
N GLU A 48 -2.78 11.54 -5.05
CA GLU A 48 -1.60 11.59 -5.92
C GLU A 48 -0.46 10.73 -5.35
N THR A 49 -0.26 10.78 -4.04
CA THR A 49 0.74 9.97 -3.37
C THR A 49 0.43 8.48 -3.53
N ALA A 50 -0.83 8.09 -3.36
CA ALA A 50 -1.24 6.70 -3.52
C ALA A 50 -0.90 6.18 -4.92
N VAL A 51 -1.22 6.95 -5.96
CA VAL A 51 -0.93 6.57 -7.35
C VAL A 51 0.59 6.45 -7.56
N ARG A 52 1.36 7.40 -7.06
CA ARG A 52 2.82 7.40 -7.21
C ARG A 52 3.46 6.23 -6.48
N GLU A 53 3.11 6.02 -5.22
CA GLU A 53 3.70 4.95 -4.40
C GLU A 53 3.35 3.56 -4.93
N VAL A 54 2.11 3.36 -5.40
CA VAL A 54 1.72 2.09 -6.00
C VAL A 54 2.60 1.79 -7.21
N ARG A 55 2.81 2.78 -8.09
CA ARG A 55 3.66 2.59 -9.26
C ARG A 55 5.12 2.30 -8.87
N GLU A 56 5.66 3.07 -7.92
CA GLU A 56 7.04 2.91 -7.49
C GLU A 56 7.30 1.55 -6.85
N GLU A 57 6.38 1.09 -5.99
CA GLU A 57 6.59 -0.14 -5.22
C GLU A 57 6.16 -1.40 -5.95
N THR A 58 5.26 -1.31 -6.90
CA THR A 58 4.75 -2.51 -7.61
C THR A 58 5.20 -2.61 -9.06
N GLY A 59 5.54 -1.49 -9.70
CA GLY A 59 5.84 -1.44 -11.13
C GLY A 59 4.60 -1.31 -12.01
N VAL A 60 3.42 -1.18 -11.42
CA VAL A 60 2.16 -1.11 -12.15
C VAL A 60 1.50 0.24 -11.92
N GLU A 61 1.08 0.89 -13.01
CA GLU A 61 0.32 2.13 -12.93
C GLU A 61 -1.11 1.82 -12.50
N GLY A 62 -1.62 2.62 -11.55
CA GLY A 62 -2.98 2.50 -11.10
C GLY A 62 -3.80 3.73 -11.46
N ARG A 63 -5.08 3.51 -11.76
CA ARG A 63 -6.04 4.59 -11.95
C ARG A 63 -6.92 4.68 -10.72
N LEU A 64 -7.02 5.87 -10.16
CA LEU A 64 -7.79 6.13 -8.95
C LEU A 64 -9.28 5.87 -9.18
N VAL A 65 -9.89 5.10 -8.27
CA VAL A 65 -11.33 4.85 -8.29
C VAL A 65 -11.99 5.64 -7.17
N GLU A 66 -11.62 5.35 -5.91
CA GLU A 66 -12.21 6.04 -4.75
C GLU A 66 -11.34 5.84 -3.51
N LYS A 67 -11.58 6.66 -2.50
CA LYS A 67 -10.94 6.48 -1.20
C LYS A 67 -11.66 5.38 -0.43
N LEU A 68 -10.88 4.48 0.18
CA LEU A 68 -11.41 3.39 1.02
C LEU A 68 -11.48 3.78 2.48
N GLY A 69 -10.49 4.49 2.99
CA GLY A 69 -10.47 4.90 4.39
C GLY A 69 -9.06 5.21 4.88
N ASP A 70 -8.96 5.50 6.16
CA ASP A 70 -7.71 5.81 6.83
C ASP A 70 -7.39 4.75 7.87
N VAL A 71 -6.12 4.42 7.99
CA VAL A 71 -5.59 3.59 9.06
C VAL A 71 -4.76 4.51 9.97
N ARG A 72 -5.04 4.49 11.27
CA ARG A 72 -4.37 5.34 12.25
C ARG A 72 -3.70 4.48 13.30
N TYR A 73 -2.46 4.84 13.64
CA TYR A 73 -1.76 4.15 14.72
C TYR A 73 -0.65 5.04 15.28
N VAL A 74 -0.16 4.67 16.47
CA VAL A 74 0.95 5.35 17.13
C VAL A 74 2.12 4.38 17.18
N TYR A 75 3.31 4.88 16.87
CA TYR A 75 4.51 4.08 17.03
C TYR A 75 5.62 4.93 17.66
N THR A 76 6.65 4.27 18.17
CA THR A 76 7.79 4.92 18.79
C THR A 76 8.95 4.95 17.80
N ALA A 77 9.49 6.13 17.57
CA ALA A 77 10.61 6.31 16.67
C ALA A 77 11.87 5.62 17.21
N THR A 78 12.63 4.98 16.33
CA THR A 78 13.86 4.26 16.69
C THR A 78 15.11 4.87 16.05
N TRP A 79 14.95 5.85 15.16
CA TRP A 79 16.09 6.47 14.47
C TRP A 79 16.70 7.60 15.30
N GLU A 80 17.96 7.89 15.03
CA GLU A 80 18.69 8.98 15.69
C GLU A 80 18.00 10.32 15.47
N GLY A 81 18.02 11.16 16.51
CA GLY A 81 17.39 12.48 16.49
C GLY A 81 15.94 12.49 16.95
N ALA A 82 15.26 11.36 16.87
CA ALA A 82 13.87 11.26 17.29
C ALA A 82 13.60 10.04 18.17
N LYS A 83 14.65 9.34 18.61
CA LYS A 83 14.55 8.11 19.40
C LYS A 83 13.72 8.31 20.65
N GLY A 84 12.71 7.48 20.82
CA GLY A 84 11.79 7.55 21.95
C GLY A 84 10.58 8.47 21.73
N GLU A 85 10.56 9.25 20.66
CA GLU A 85 9.41 10.07 20.34
C GLU A 85 8.25 9.21 19.87
N ARG A 86 7.05 9.60 20.29
CA ARG A 86 5.83 8.94 19.80
C ARG A 86 5.32 9.66 18.58
N ILE A 87 4.98 8.88 17.57
CA ILE A 87 4.54 9.40 16.29
C ILE A 87 3.13 8.89 16.00
N PHE A 88 2.22 9.82 15.74
CA PHE A 88 0.86 9.50 15.29
C PHE A 88 0.86 9.45 13.77
N LYS A 89 0.55 8.29 13.22
CA LYS A 89 0.57 8.09 11.77
C LYS A 89 -0.83 7.85 11.23
N VAL A 90 -1.13 8.53 10.12
CA VAL A 90 -2.35 8.31 9.35
C VAL A 90 -1.95 7.86 7.96
N VAL A 91 -2.50 6.74 7.52
CA VAL A 91 -2.32 6.25 6.16
C VAL A 91 -3.67 6.25 5.46
N SER A 92 -3.81 7.03 4.39
CA SER A 92 -5.03 7.07 3.60
C SER A 92 -4.92 6.06 2.47
N PHE A 93 -5.87 5.13 2.39
CA PHE A 93 -5.88 4.09 1.36
C PHE A 93 -6.96 4.35 0.31
N PHE A 94 -6.60 4.09 -0.93
CA PHE A 94 -7.45 4.30 -2.11
C PHE A 94 -7.57 3.02 -2.90
N LEU A 95 -8.72 2.85 -3.55
CA LEU A 95 -8.91 1.76 -4.51
C LEU A 95 -8.42 2.25 -5.87
N LEU A 96 -7.53 1.48 -6.51
CA LEU A 96 -6.99 1.77 -7.83
C LEU A 96 -7.22 0.58 -8.76
N ARG A 97 -7.48 0.86 -10.04
CA ARG A 97 -7.51 -0.17 -11.07
C ARG A 97 -6.17 -0.19 -11.80
N ALA A 98 -5.63 -1.40 -12.00
CA ALA A 98 -4.36 -1.57 -12.67
C ALA A 98 -4.44 -1.20 -14.15
N GLY A 99 -3.44 -0.46 -14.61
CA GLY A 99 -3.23 -0.09 -15.99
C GLY A 99 -1.96 -0.74 -16.52
N ARG A 100 -1.06 0.06 -17.07
CA ARG A 100 0.19 -0.40 -17.66
C ARG A 100 1.18 -0.87 -16.61
N GLY A 101 2.12 -1.69 -17.04
CA GLY A 101 3.23 -2.14 -16.22
C GLY A 101 3.11 -3.60 -15.84
N ARG A 102 4.23 -4.15 -15.41
CA ARG A 102 4.34 -5.54 -14.98
C ARG A 102 4.75 -5.56 -13.52
N ILE A 103 4.02 -6.33 -12.72
CA ILE A 103 4.30 -6.42 -11.30
C ILE A 103 5.71 -6.95 -11.04
N GLY A 104 6.42 -6.29 -10.14
CA GLY A 104 7.79 -6.63 -9.81
C GLY A 104 8.85 -5.90 -10.64
N GLU A 105 8.47 -5.24 -11.73
CA GLU A 105 9.39 -4.43 -12.52
C GLU A 105 9.46 -3.02 -11.92
N ILE A 106 10.27 -2.89 -10.88
CA ILE A 106 10.44 -1.63 -10.15
C ILE A 106 11.82 -1.07 -10.42
N ASP A 107 11.96 0.25 -10.25
CA ASP A 107 13.22 0.93 -10.37
C ASP A 107 14.21 0.34 -9.36
N GLU A 108 15.47 0.23 -9.76
CA GLU A 108 16.50 -0.33 -8.90
C GLU A 108 16.63 0.40 -7.57
N SER A 109 16.41 1.72 -7.58
CA SER A 109 16.41 2.52 -6.36
C SER A 109 15.35 2.07 -5.34
N MET A 110 14.23 1.50 -5.80
CA MET A 110 13.18 1.00 -4.92
C MET A 110 13.48 -0.37 -4.33
N ARG A 111 14.42 -1.10 -4.88
CA ARG A 111 14.78 -2.44 -4.38
C ARG A 111 15.44 -2.40 -3.01
N ILE A 112 15.84 -1.21 -2.56
CA ILE A 112 16.33 -1.03 -1.20
C ILE A 112 15.18 -1.22 -0.20
N GLU A 113 13.96 -0.83 -0.59
CA GLU A 113 12.79 -0.89 0.28
C GLU A 113 11.91 -2.11 -0.01
N VAL A 114 11.81 -2.51 -1.26
CA VAL A 114 10.87 -3.56 -1.71
C VAL A 114 11.65 -4.76 -2.25
N ALA A 115 11.48 -5.91 -1.59
CA ALA A 115 12.10 -7.16 -2.01
C ALA A 115 11.31 -7.85 -3.11
N GLU A 116 9.99 -7.78 -3.04
CA GLU A 116 9.11 -8.48 -3.97
C GLU A 116 7.77 -7.77 -4.07
N ALA A 117 7.15 -7.80 -5.25
CA ALA A 117 5.77 -7.38 -5.44
C ALA A 117 5.04 -8.53 -6.14
N ARG A 118 3.82 -8.82 -5.72
CA ARG A 118 3.06 -9.98 -6.21
C ARG A 118 1.57 -9.70 -6.24
N TRP A 119 0.89 -10.32 -7.20
CA TRP A 119 -0.58 -10.35 -7.21
C TRP A 119 -1.07 -11.44 -6.27
N LEU A 120 -1.93 -11.07 -5.32
CA LEU A 120 -2.59 -12.01 -4.42
C LEU A 120 -4.08 -12.03 -4.74
N PRO A 121 -4.75 -13.20 -4.68
CA PRO A 121 -6.20 -13.22 -4.84
C PRO A 121 -6.84 -12.29 -3.80
N LEU A 122 -7.73 -11.41 -4.26
CA LEU A 122 -8.33 -10.41 -3.36
C LEU A 122 -9.14 -11.06 -2.25
N GLU A 123 -9.82 -12.17 -2.54
CA GLU A 123 -10.59 -12.90 -1.52
C GLU A 123 -9.71 -13.46 -0.40
N GLU A 124 -8.44 -13.70 -0.67
CA GLU A 124 -7.49 -14.22 0.32
C GLU A 124 -6.68 -13.11 0.98
N ALA A 125 -6.65 -11.93 0.40
CA ALA A 125 -5.83 -10.82 0.89
C ALA A 125 -6.12 -10.47 2.36
N PRO A 126 -7.38 -10.45 2.85
CA PRO A 126 -7.63 -10.19 4.27
C PRO A 126 -6.99 -11.21 5.21
N ARG A 127 -6.65 -12.39 4.71
CA ARG A 127 -5.96 -13.42 5.48
C ARG A 127 -4.45 -13.35 5.30
N LEU A 128 -3.99 -12.96 4.11
CA LEU A 128 -2.57 -12.99 3.75
C LEU A 128 -1.81 -11.73 4.15
N LEU A 129 -2.46 -10.56 4.13
CA LEU A 129 -1.83 -9.31 4.54
C LEU A 129 -1.52 -9.35 6.04
N THR A 130 -0.38 -8.81 6.39
CA THR A 130 0.14 -8.90 7.75
C THR A 130 -0.54 -7.94 8.71
N TYR A 131 -0.84 -6.71 8.26
CA TYR A 131 -1.32 -5.66 9.15
C TYR A 131 -2.84 -5.56 9.14
N GLY A 132 -3.43 -5.46 10.36
CA GLY A 132 -4.88 -5.46 10.55
C GLY A 132 -5.60 -4.36 9.79
N GLY A 133 -5.08 -3.14 9.82
CA GLY A 133 -5.66 -2.02 9.08
C GLY A 133 -5.68 -2.24 7.58
N GLU A 134 -4.63 -2.87 7.04
CA GLU A 134 -4.55 -3.19 5.62
C GLU A 134 -5.49 -4.33 5.23
N ARG A 135 -5.68 -5.28 6.11
CA ARG A 135 -6.68 -6.34 5.92
C ARG A 135 -8.07 -5.75 5.78
N GLU A 136 -8.39 -4.76 6.61
CA GLU A 136 -9.68 -4.06 6.52
C GLU A 136 -9.84 -3.33 5.19
N MET A 137 -8.78 -2.70 4.71
CA MET A 137 -8.83 -1.99 3.42
C MET A 137 -9.04 -2.96 2.26
N ALA A 138 -8.38 -4.11 2.28
CA ALA A 138 -8.61 -5.15 1.27
C ALA A 138 -10.04 -5.69 1.32
N ALA A 139 -10.59 -5.87 2.51
CA ALA A 139 -11.97 -6.31 2.67
C ALA A 139 -12.97 -5.27 2.14
N LYS A 140 -12.71 -3.99 2.39
CA LYS A 140 -13.53 -2.92 1.84
C LYS A 140 -13.48 -2.89 0.32
N ALA A 141 -12.29 -3.06 -0.26
CA ALA A 141 -12.14 -3.10 -1.72
C ALA A 141 -12.95 -4.26 -2.31
N ARG A 142 -12.86 -5.43 -1.68
CA ARG A 142 -13.62 -6.60 -2.10
C ARG A 142 -15.12 -6.35 -2.10
N ALA A 143 -15.62 -5.73 -1.03
CA ALA A 143 -17.04 -5.39 -0.92
C ALA A 143 -17.48 -4.41 -2.01
N ARG A 144 -16.64 -3.41 -2.34
CA ARG A 144 -16.94 -2.43 -3.39
C ARG A 144 -16.99 -3.07 -4.77
N LEU A 145 -16.12 -4.04 -5.03
CA LEU A 145 -16.05 -4.72 -6.33
C LEU A 145 -17.15 -5.76 -6.51
N ALA A 146 -17.75 -6.23 -5.43
CA ALA A 146 -18.83 -7.22 -5.47
C ALA A 146 -20.19 -6.60 -5.82
N LEU A 147 -20.30 -5.28 -5.82
CA LEU A 147 -21.55 -4.58 -6.10
C LEU A 147 -21.79 -4.39 -7.61
#